data_2bec5770ed3de4f3702e54c1ab64a27e
#
_entry.id   2bec5770ed3de4f3702e54c1ab64a27e
#
_cell.length_a   1.000
_cell.length_b   1.000
_cell.length_c   1.000
_cell.angle_alpha   90.00
_cell.angle_beta   90.00
_cell.angle_gamma   90.00
#
_symmetry.space_group_name_H-M   'P 1'
#
loop_
_entity.id
_entity.type
_entity.pdbx_description
1 polymer ?
#
loop_
_entity_poly.entity_id
_entity_poly.type
_entity_poly.pdbx_seq_one_letter_code
_entity_poly.pdbx_strand_id
1 'polypeptide(L)'
;EGIRKALGTWNGSTDPTVKKEGSVVVGGKTFKVVELEGKAMTGTDGSTWNANAATEAMGGWATKFGTQIDMVVSNNDGMAMGCLQASNFPAGVPIFGYDANADAIEAIGAGKLTGTVSQNVDAQAAGTLQVLRNLLDGLTGADVYTKGFTVPDQYGNKITPTVEYKADVKGLFALNGPVNADNWKNYTAGTRDSGIKQSTAPKKKVLLTIYNAADNFLSSSYLPALQYYAPLMGIELTVVQGDGQNEASCLDKFTNLNNFDAYAINMVKTNSAPDYLDKLKY
;
A
#
# COMPACT_ATOMS: atom_id res chain seq x y z
N GLU A 1 -4.08 13.46 -6.90
CA GLU A 1 -5.32 13.67 -7.68
C GLU A 1 -6.54 13.12 -6.94
N GLY A 2 -6.56 11.85 -6.52
CA GLY A 2 -7.72 11.21 -5.88
C GLY A 2 -8.23 11.95 -4.64
N ILE A 3 -7.34 12.30 -3.71
CA ILE A 3 -7.68 13.08 -2.52
C ILE A 3 -8.32 14.43 -2.91
N ARG A 4 -7.72 15.16 -3.85
CA ARG A 4 -8.26 16.43 -4.32
C ARG A 4 -9.63 16.31 -4.97
N LYS A 5 -9.86 15.24 -5.75
CA LYS A 5 -11.19 14.94 -6.29
C LYS A 5 -12.22 14.68 -5.20
N ALA A 6 -11.86 13.85 -4.22
CA ALA A 6 -12.73 13.55 -3.07
C ALA A 6 -13.06 14.78 -2.22
N LEU A 7 -12.10 15.70 -2.07
CA LEU A 7 -12.26 16.96 -1.34
C LEU A 7 -12.83 18.11 -2.19
N GLY A 8 -13.13 17.85 -3.47
CA GLY A 8 -13.67 18.85 -4.38
C GLY A 8 -12.69 19.95 -4.79
N THR A 9 -11.39 19.80 -4.49
CA THR A 9 -10.35 20.80 -4.78
C THR A 9 -9.57 20.53 -6.08
N TRP A 10 -9.89 19.45 -6.81
CA TRP A 10 -9.23 19.14 -8.07
C TRP A 10 -9.71 20.09 -9.19
N ASN A 11 -8.79 20.85 -9.74
CA ASN A 11 -9.03 21.83 -10.80
C ASN A 11 -8.34 21.49 -12.13
N GLY A 12 -7.84 20.25 -12.28
CA GLY A 12 -7.13 19.82 -13.48
C GLY A 12 -5.65 20.22 -13.53
N SER A 13 -5.16 21.02 -12.58
CA SER A 13 -3.78 21.50 -12.54
C SER A 13 -2.94 20.78 -11.48
N THR A 14 -1.71 20.43 -11.86
CA THR A 14 -0.66 19.97 -10.94
C THR A 14 0.25 21.10 -10.48
N ASP A 15 0.08 22.31 -11.02
CA ASP A 15 0.86 23.50 -10.65
C ASP A 15 0.64 23.85 -9.16
N PRO A 16 1.70 23.87 -8.33
CA PRO A 16 1.59 24.18 -6.92
C PRO A 16 1.16 25.63 -6.64
N THR A 17 1.33 26.54 -7.59
CA THR A 17 0.98 27.96 -7.44
C THR A 17 -0.51 28.22 -7.66
N VAL A 18 -1.22 27.30 -8.31
CA VAL A 18 -2.65 27.43 -8.55
C VAL A 18 -3.42 27.07 -7.30
N LYS A 19 -4.19 28.04 -6.80
CA LYS A 19 -5.06 27.85 -5.62
C LYS A 19 -6.05 26.72 -5.85
N LYS A 20 -6.15 25.81 -4.88
CA LYS A 20 -7.02 24.65 -4.93
C LYS A 20 -8.13 24.81 -3.89
N GLU A 21 -9.27 25.23 -4.36
CA GLU A 21 -10.48 25.42 -3.55
C GLU A 21 -11.64 24.65 -4.11
N GLY A 22 -12.55 24.24 -3.24
CA GLY A 22 -13.75 23.53 -3.63
C GLY A 22 -14.71 23.36 -2.47
N SER A 23 -15.60 22.40 -2.61
CA SER A 23 -16.55 22.07 -1.55
C SER A 23 -16.91 20.59 -1.57
N VAL A 24 -17.26 20.08 -0.40
CA VAL A 24 -17.78 18.72 -0.23
C VAL A 24 -19.09 18.76 0.54
N VAL A 25 -19.96 17.81 0.29
CA VAL A 25 -21.19 17.61 1.05
C VAL A 25 -21.04 16.40 1.96
N VAL A 26 -21.14 16.61 3.26
CA VAL A 26 -21.09 15.54 4.26
C VAL A 26 -22.29 15.67 5.18
N GLY A 27 -23.06 14.59 5.32
CA GLY A 27 -24.27 14.60 6.16
C GLY A 27 -25.30 15.70 5.79
N GLY A 28 -25.41 16.02 4.49
CA GLY A 28 -26.29 17.07 3.97
C GLY A 28 -25.80 18.50 4.18
N LYS A 29 -24.62 18.70 4.76
CA LYS A 29 -23.99 20.01 4.94
C LYS A 29 -22.87 20.22 3.92
N THR A 30 -22.80 21.44 3.36
CA THR A 30 -21.73 21.83 2.43
C THR A 30 -20.59 22.46 3.21
N PHE A 31 -19.39 21.92 3.02
CA PHE A 31 -18.15 22.46 3.60
C PHE A 31 -17.28 23.03 2.48
N LYS A 32 -16.82 24.25 2.67
CA LYS A 32 -15.78 24.82 1.81
C LYS A 32 -14.44 24.19 2.17
N VAL A 33 -13.67 23.79 1.17
CA VAL A 33 -12.34 23.17 1.33
C VAL A 33 -11.32 24.03 0.60
N VAL A 34 -10.22 24.34 1.28
CA VAL A 34 -9.08 25.06 0.72
C VAL A 34 -7.83 24.25 1.01
N GLU A 35 -7.09 23.82 -0.02
CA GLU A 35 -5.76 23.25 0.15
C GLU A 35 -4.78 24.42 0.41
N LEU A 36 -4.31 24.53 1.65
CA LEU A 36 -3.36 25.57 2.04
C LEU A 36 -2.01 25.37 1.37
N GLU A 37 -1.50 24.14 1.43
CA GLU A 37 -0.26 23.74 0.77
C GLU A 37 -0.20 22.21 0.61
N GLY A 38 0.57 21.73 -0.37
CA GLY A 38 0.84 20.32 -0.57
C GLY A 38 2.24 20.12 -1.14
N LYS A 39 2.96 19.10 -0.65
CA LYS A 39 4.36 18.84 -1.03
C LYS A 39 4.61 17.33 -1.19
N ALA A 40 5.38 16.97 -2.20
CA ALA A 40 5.97 15.64 -2.28
C ALA A 40 7.13 15.53 -1.28
N MET A 41 7.11 14.51 -0.43
CA MET A 41 8.11 14.33 0.62
C MET A 41 9.26 13.49 0.10
N THR A 42 10.35 14.16 -0.24
CA THR A 42 11.59 13.55 -0.71
C THR A 42 12.70 13.88 0.29
N GLY A 43 13.41 12.85 0.74
CA GLY A 43 14.57 13.01 1.61
C GLY A 43 15.76 13.62 0.89
N THR A 44 16.76 14.06 1.62
CA THR A 44 18.01 14.61 1.07
C THR A 44 18.82 13.58 0.28
N ASP A 45 18.58 12.31 0.54
CA ASP A 45 19.14 11.15 -0.17
C ASP A 45 18.35 10.75 -1.43
N GLY A 46 17.29 11.51 -1.75
CA GLY A 46 16.40 11.22 -2.88
C GLY A 46 15.31 10.18 -2.59
N SER A 47 15.25 9.63 -1.36
CA SER A 47 14.17 8.72 -0.97
C SER A 47 12.81 9.42 -1.01
N THR A 48 11.81 8.75 -1.56
CA THR A 48 10.43 9.25 -1.60
C THR A 48 9.64 8.72 -0.40
N TRP A 49 8.45 9.27 -0.16
CA TRP A 49 7.57 8.91 0.96
C TRP A 49 8.25 9.11 2.33
N ASN A 50 9.12 10.14 2.42
CA ASN A 50 10.05 10.31 3.53
C ASN A 50 9.38 10.97 4.75
N ALA A 51 9.37 10.26 5.88
CA ALA A 51 8.77 10.72 7.13
C ALA A 51 9.48 11.95 7.72
N ASN A 52 10.82 12.03 7.63
CA ASN A 52 11.58 13.18 8.14
C ASN A 52 11.27 14.45 7.34
N ALA A 53 11.20 14.33 6.01
CA ALA A 53 10.77 15.45 5.16
C ALA A 53 9.35 15.90 5.48
N ALA A 54 8.46 14.97 5.89
CA ALA A 54 7.11 15.30 6.33
C ALA A 54 7.12 16.04 7.68
N THR A 55 7.98 15.65 8.62
CA THR A 55 8.17 16.34 9.90
C THR A 55 8.61 17.79 9.69
N GLU A 56 9.61 18.01 8.85
CA GLU A 56 10.12 19.34 8.52
C GLU A 56 9.06 20.21 7.84
N ALA A 57 8.38 19.64 6.83
CA ALA A 57 7.32 20.36 6.11
C ALA A 57 6.17 20.76 7.06
N MET A 58 5.73 19.84 7.92
CA MET A 58 4.66 20.11 8.89
C MET A 58 5.05 21.19 9.88
N GLY A 59 6.28 21.21 10.39
CA GLY A 59 6.81 22.26 11.24
C GLY A 59 6.77 23.63 10.58
N GLY A 60 7.14 23.70 9.29
CA GLY A 60 7.04 24.91 8.48
C GLY A 60 5.59 25.37 8.26
N TRP A 61 4.69 24.43 7.93
CA TRP A 61 3.26 24.71 7.72
C TRP A 61 2.57 25.18 9.00
N ALA A 62 2.85 24.53 10.13
CA ALA A 62 2.30 24.95 11.42
C ALA A 62 2.72 26.36 11.80
N THR A 63 3.97 26.74 11.49
CA THR A 63 4.47 28.10 11.68
C THR A 63 3.79 29.10 10.72
N LYS A 64 3.62 28.70 9.45
CA LYS A 64 3.08 29.59 8.41
C LYS A 64 1.56 29.81 8.52
N PHE A 65 0.82 28.75 8.81
CA PHE A 65 -0.65 28.75 8.74
C PHE A 65 -1.33 28.72 10.12
N GLY A 66 -0.66 28.18 11.15
CA GLY A 66 -1.17 28.17 12.53
C GLY A 66 -2.58 27.56 12.63
N THR A 67 -3.50 28.36 13.17
CA THR A 67 -4.91 27.96 13.39
C THR A 67 -5.75 27.85 12.12
N GLN A 68 -5.18 28.09 10.94
CA GLN A 68 -5.89 27.89 9.66
C GLN A 68 -5.85 26.42 9.21
N ILE A 69 -5.05 25.57 9.88
CA ILE A 69 -4.96 24.16 9.56
C ILE A 69 -6.10 23.41 10.27
N ASP A 70 -7.10 23.02 9.51
CA ASP A 70 -8.25 22.27 10.03
C ASP A 70 -8.08 20.74 9.84
N MET A 71 -7.20 20.30 8.93
CA MET A 71 -6.98 18.89 8.62
C MET A 71 -5.64 18.67 7.92
N VAL A 72 -5.00 17.54 8.19
CA VAL A 72 -3.82 17.04 7.46
C VAL A 72 -4.17 15.73 6.78
N VAL A 73 -3.83 15.60 5.50
CA VAL A 73 -4.01 14.35 4.74
C VAL A 73 -2.68 13.93 4.15
N SER A 74 -2.22 12.76 4.53
CA SER A 74 -0.99 12.14 4.04
C SER A 74 -1.29 10.99 3.07
N ASN A 75 -0.43 10.80 2.07
CA ASN A 75 -0.56 9.71 1.12
C ASN A 75 -0.03 8.36 1.67
N ASN A 76 0.65 8.36 2.83
CA ASN A 76 0.97 7.14 3.55
C ASN A 76 1.08 7.39 5.07
N ASP A 77 1.09 6.31 5.84
CA ASP A 77 1.16 6.35 7.31
C ASP A 77 2.52 6.86 7.81
N GLY A 78 3.60 6.46 7.17
CA GLY A 78 4.94 6.90 7.58
C GLY A 78 5.08 8.42 7.59
N MET A 79 4.57 9.10 6.55
CA MET A 79 4.56 10.55 6.50
C MET A 79 3.53 11.17 7.47
N ALA A 80 2.38 10.52 7.68
CA ALA A 80 1.42 10.99 8.69
C ALA A 80 2.03 10.95 10.09
N MET A 81 2.70 9.86 10.43
CA MET A 81 3.44 9.72 11.68
C MET A 81 4.58 10.74 11.78
N GLY A 82 5.28 11.00 10.66
CA GLY A 82 6.27 12.08 10.58
C GLY A 82 5.68 13.45 10.90
N CYS A 83 4.52 13.79 10.35
CA CYS A 83 3.84 15.05 10.68
C CYS A 83 3.54 15.18 12.18
N LEU A 84 3.12 14.09 12.83
CA LEU A 84 2.85 14.05 14.28
C LEU A 84 4.11 14.26 15.14
N GLN A 85 5.31 14.06 14.59
CA GLN A 85 6.58 14.32 15.28
C GLN A 85 7.01 15.81 15.25
N ALA A 86 6.36 16.63 14.43
CA ALA A 86 6.64 18.08 14.43
C ALA A 86 6.28 18.68 15.79
N SER A 87 7.25 19.33 16.45
CA SER A 87 7.10 19.86 17.80
C SER A 87 5.99 20.89 17.97
N ASN A 88 5.58 21.52 16.87
CA ASN A 88 4.52 22.51 16.78
C ASN A 88 3.29 22.01 16.00
N PHE A 89 3.10 20.66 15.89
CA PHE A 89 1.88 20.12 15.29
C PHE A 89 0.65 20.66 16.02
N PRO A 90 -0.35 21.22 15.31
CA PRO A 90 -1.47 21.88 15.96
C PRO A 90 -2.33 20.88 16.75
N ALA A 91 -2.56 21.17 18.03
CA ALA A 91 -3.34 20.30 18.90
C ALA A 91 -4.79 20.14 18.40
N GLY A 92 -5.27 18.91 18.36
CA GLY A 92 -6.65 18.58 17.96
C GLY A 92 -6.92 18.60 16.46
N VAL A 93 -5.94 18.91 15.63
CA VAL A 93 -6.10 18.85 14.17
C VAL A 93 -6.11 17.37 13.73
N PRO A 94 -7.19 16.93 13.04
CA PRO A 94 -7.28 15.57 12.53
C PRO A 94 -6.25 15.34 11.43
N ILE A 95 -5.63 14.15 11.49
CA ILE A 95 -4.64 13.71 10.50
C ILE A 95 -4.97 12.29 10.02
N PHE A 96 -4.84 12.10 8.71
CA PHE A 96 -5.14 10.85 8.03
C PHE A 96 -3.94 10.35 7.25
N GLY A 97 -3.76 9.01 7.26
CA GLY A 97 -2.74 8.29 6.52
C GLY A 97 -3.31 7.34 5.48
N TYR A 98 -2.45 6.44 5.02
CA TYR A 98 -2.76 5.35 4.10
C TYR A 98 -1.73 4.24 4.34
N ASP A 99 -2.10 2.98 4.31
CA ASP A 99 -1.39 1.71 4.40
C ASP A 99 -1.92 0.80 5.51
N ALA A 100 -2.37 1.35 6.64
CA ALA A 100 -2.70 0.65 7.89
C ALA A 100 -1.48 -0.08 8.48
N ASN A 101 -0.34 0.60 8.53
CA ASN A 101 0.85 0.10 9.20
C ASN A 101 0.63 -0.06 10.72
N ALA A 102 1.35 -0.97 11.36
CA ALA A 102 1.14 -1.32 12.77
C ALA A 102 1.24 -0.12 13.72
N ASP A 103 2.23 0.75 13.51
CA ASP A 103 2.45 1.98 14.28
C ASP A 103 1.30 2.99 14.11
N ALA A 104 0.76 3.10 12.90
CA ALA A 104 -0.41 3.94 12.62
C ALA A 104 -1.68 3.38 13.27
N ILE A 105 -1.88 2.07 13.26
CA ILE A 105 -2.98 1.42 13.96
C ILE A 105 -2.91 1.67 15.47
N GLU A 106 -1.74 1.54 16.06
CA GLU A 106 -1.51 1.88 17.48
C GLU A 106 -1.77 3.36 17.76
N ALA A 107 -1.34 4.26 16.87
CA ALA A 107 -1.58 5.69 16.98
C ALA A 107 -3.07 6.05 16.90
N ILE A 108 -3.86 5.34 16.07
CA ILE A 108 -5.32 5.49 16.05
C ILE A 108 -5.91 5.05 17.39
N GLY A 109 -5.49 3.90 17.93
CA GLY A 109 -5.93 3.40 19.21
C GLY A 109 -5.62 4.34 20.37
N ALA A 110 -4.52 5.07 20.28
CA ALA A 110 -4.09 6.10 21.24
C ALA A 110 -4.73 7.48 20.99
N GLY A 111 -5.58 7.65 19.97
CA GLY A 111 -6.21 8.92 19.60
C GLY A 111 -5.25 9.97 19.00
N LYS A 112 -4.07 9.57 18.56
CA LYS A 112 -3.06 10.46 17.96
C LYS A 112 -3.23 10.63 16.45
N LEU A 113 -3.56 9.54 15.76
CA LEU A 113 -3.91 9.53 14.34
C LEU A 113 -5.42 9.35 14.20
N THR A 114 -6.08 10.13 13.35
CA THR A 114 -7.54 10.10 13.22
C THR A 114 -8.01 8.88 12.45
N GLY A 115 -7.26 8.48 11.43
CA GLY A 115 -7.56 7.30 10.64
C GLY A 115 -6.55 7.07 9.53
N THR A 116 -6.66 5.89 8.94
CA THR A 116 -5.88 5.48 7.77
C THR A 116 -6.76 4.67 6.81
N VAL A 117 -6.21 4.26 5.70
CA VAL A 117 -6.86 3.35 4.76
C VAL A 117 -6.01 2.10 4.64
N SER A 118 -6.60 0.95 4.94
CA SER A 118 -5.94 -0.34 4.71
C SER A 118 -5.85 -0.65 3.22
N GLN A 119 -4.66 -0.97 2.76
CA GLN A 119 -4.42 -1.52 1.42
C GLN A 119 -4.87 -2.98 1.28
N ASN A 120 -5.41 -3.59 2.35
CA ASN A 120 -5.76 -5.01 2.39
C ASN A 120 -4.57 -5.90 1.98
N VAL A 121 -3.48 -5.76 2.72
CA VAL A 121 -2.19 -6.39 2.41
C VAL A 121 -2.28 -7.92 2.30
N ASP A 122 -3.14 -8.53 3.10
CA ASP A 122 -3.33 -9.98 3.07
C ASP A 122 -4.01 -10.44 1.77
N ALA A 123 -5.01 -9.69 1.30
CA ALA A 123 -5.61 -9.95 -0.01
C ALA A 123 -4.63 -9.72 -1.17
N GLN A 124 -3.75 -8.72 -1.07
CA GLN A 124 -2.70 -8.49 -2.06
C GLN A 124 -1.71 -9.67 -2.08
N ALA A 125 -1.18 -10.06 -0.92
CA ALA A 125 -0.19 -11.13 -0.82
C ALA A 125 -0.77 -12.50 -1.21
N ALA A 126 -1.89 -12.88 -0.61
CA ALA A 126 -2.55 -14.15 -0.92
C ALA A 126 -3.07 -14.18 -2.36
N GLY A 127 -3.58 -13.05 -2.87
CA GLY A 127 -4.01 -12.91 -4.26
C GLY A 127 -2.88 -13.14 -5.26
N THR A 128 -1.73 -12.50 -5.04
CA THR A 128 -0.54 -12.69 -5.86
C THR A 128 -0.10 -14.17 -5.90
N LEU A 129 -0.02 -14.81 -4.74
CA LEU A 129 0.40 -16.21 -4.63
C LEU A 129 -0.63 -17.16 -5.23
N GLN A 130 -1.94 -16.87 -5.09
CA GLN A 130 -2.99 -17.69 -5.69
C GLN A 130 -2.98 -17.62 -7.23
N VAL A 131 -2.78 -16.43 -7.80
CA VAL A 131 -2.61 -16.27 -9.25
C VAL A 131 -1.42 -17.10 -9.75
N LEU A 132 -0.28 -17.00 -9.07
CA LEU A 132 0.90 -17.80 -9.40
C LEU A 132 0.61 -19.30 -9.31
N ARG A 133 -0.04 -19.74 -8.25
CA ARG A 133 -0.39 -21.14 -8.05
C ARG A 133 -1.33 -21.63 -9.15
N ASN A 134 -2.33 -20.86 -9.50
CA ASN A 134 -3.27 -21.18 -10.57
C ASN A 134 -2.58 -21.32 -11.93
N LEU A 135 -1.65 -20.42 -12.26
CA LEU A 135 -0.82 -20.52 -13.47
C LEU A 135 0.03 -21.80 -13.47
N LEU A 136 0.68 -22.12 -12.35
CA LEU A 136 1.53 -23.29 -12.19
C LEU A 136 0.76 -24.61 -12.18
N ASP A 137 -0.51 -24.58 -11.82
CA ASP A 137 -1.45 -25.72 -11.91
C ASP A 137 -2.10 -25.82 -13.30
N GLY A 138 -1.70 -24.99 -14.27
CA GLY A 138 -2.13 -25.02 -15.66
C GLY A 138 -3.49 -24.39 -15.95
N LEU A 139 -4.02 -23.57 -15.03
CA LEU A 139 -5.23 -22.80 -15.29
C LEU A 139 -4.97 -21.73 -16.34
N THR A 140 -6.01 -21.38 -17.09
CA THR A 140 -5.95 -20.37 -18.15
C THR A 140 -7.16 -19.43 -18.13
N GLY A 141 -7.07 -18.32 -18.83
CA GLY A 141 -8.17 -17.36 -18.96
C GLY A 141 -8.56 -16.72 -17.62
N ALA A 142 -9.85 -16.55 -17.39
CA ALA A 142 -10.36 -15.94 -16.15
C ALA A 142 -10.12 -16.80 -14.91
N ASP A 143 -10.03 -18.12 -15.06
CA ASP A 143 -9.81 -19.04 -13.93
C ASP A 143 -8.51 -18.76 -13.19
N VAL A 144 -7.49 -18.24 -13.86
CA VAL A 144 -6.23 -17.81 -13.24
C VAL A 144 -6.47 -16.82 -12.12
N TYR A 145 -7.44 -15.92 -12.29
CA TYR A 145 -7.70 -14.80 -11.38
C TYR A 145 -8.89 -15.00 -10.46
N THR A 146 -9.71 -16.01 -10.71
CA THR A 146 -10.99 -16.17 -9.99
C THR A 146 -11.09 -17.45 -9.17
N LYS A 147 -10.27 -18.48 -9.47
CA LYS A 147 -10.39 -19.78 -8.84
C LYS A 147 -9.61 -19.85 -7.53
N GLY A 148 -10.25 -20.35 -6.47
CA GLY A 148 -9.60 -20.57 -5.18
C GLY A 148 -9.42 -19.33 -4.31
N PHE A 149 -9.94 -18.19 -4.75
CA PHE A 149 -9.87 -16.93 -3.98
C PHE A 149 -10.87 -16.92 -2.82
N THR A 150 -10.51 -17.56 -1.74
CA THR A 150 -11.18 -17.42 -0.44
C THR A 150 -10.20 -16.80 0.54
N VAL A 151 -9.66 -15.62 0.22
CA VAL A 151 -8.88 -14.88 1.20
C VAL A 151 -9.86 -14.28 2.19
N PRO A 152 -9.93 -14.78 3.42
CA PRO A 152 -10.80 -14.21 4.43
C PRO A 152 -10.31 -12.79 4.73
N ASP A 153 -11.25 -11.90 5.01
CA ASP A 153 -10.93 -10.63 5.64
C ASP A 153 -10.37 -10.91 7.02
N GLN A 154 -9.07 -10.92 7.10
CA GLN A 154 -8.29 -11.29 8.25
C GLN A 154 -8.54 -10.38 9.47
N TYR A 155 -8.97 -9.16 9.21
CA TYR A 155 -9.18 -8.14 10.22
C TYR A 155 -10.65 -7.98 10.62
N GLY A 156 -11.52 -8.88 10.18
CA GLY A 156 -12.94 -8.83 10.52
C GLY A 156 -13.72 -7.68 9.91
N ASN A 157 -13.18 -7.04 8.88
CA ASN A 157 -13.83 -5.93 8.18
C ASN A 157 -15.03 -6.35 7.35
N LYS A 158 -15.20 -7.64 7.14
CA LYS A 158 -16.29 -8.19 6.32
C LYS A 158 -16.45 -7.51 4.96
N ILE A 159 -15.35 -7.00 4.40
CA ILE A 159 -15.33 -6.51 3.02
C ILE A 159 -15.39 -7.74 2.13
N THR A 160 -16.55 -8.03 1.60
CA THR A 160 -16.76 -9.15 0.69
C THR A 160 -17.25 -8.60 -0.64
N PRO A 161 -16.57 -8.90 -1.74
CA PRO A 161 -15.33 -9.68 -1.84
C PRO A 161 -14.09 -8.88 -1.42
N THR A 162 -13.06 -9.57 -0.90
CA THR A 162 -11.77 -8.95 -0.55
C THR A 162 -10.92 -8.62 -1.78
N VAL A 163 -11.25 -9.23 -2.91
CA VAL A 163 -10.59 -9.01 -4.21
C VAL A 163 -11.63 -8.90 -5.31
N GLU A 164 -11.34 -8.08 -6.31
CA GLU A 164 -12.16 -7.90 -7.52
C GLU A 164 -11.32 -8.21 -8.77
N TYR A 165 -11.83 -9.12 -9.62
CA TYR A 165 -11.23 -9.37 -10.92
C TYR A 165 -11.79 -8.43 -11.98
N LYS A 166 -10.92 -7.74 -12.72
CA LYS A 166 -11.27 -6.89 -13.85
C LYS A 166 -10.74 -7.51 -15.15
N ALA A 167 -11.66 -7.99 -15.98
CA ALA A 167 -11.33 -8.75 -17.18
C ALA A 167 -10.66 -7.91 -18.28
N ASP A 168 -11.02 -6.64 -18.39
CA ASP A 168 -10.49 -5.68 -19.36
C ASP A 168 -8.97 -5.43 -19.20
N VAL A 169 -8.50 -5.45 -17.95
CA VAL A 169 -7.08 -5.26 -17.63
C VAL A 169 -6.39 -6.55 -17.17
N LYS A 170 -7.11 -7.68 -17.14
CA LYS A 170 -6.64 -8.97 -16.60
C LYS A 170 -5.98 -8.80 -15.24
N GLY A 171 -6.61 -8.02 -14.37
CA GLY A 171 -6.09 -7.62 -13.08
C GLY A 171 -6.96 -8.09 -11.91
N LEU A 172 -6.32 -8.48 -10.82
CA LEU A 172 -6.95 -8.74 -9.54
C LEU A 172 -6.64 -7.58 -8.60
N PHE A 173 -7.69 -6.97 -8.06
CA PHE A 173 -7.60 -5.79 -7.21
C PHE A 173 -8.00 -6.13 -5.79
N ALA A 174 -7.13 -5.87 -4.83
CA ALA A 174 -7.47 -5.91 -3.42
C ALA A 174 -8.30 -4.66 -3.08
N LEU A 175 -9.42 -4.87 -2.37
CA LEU A 175 -10.28 -3.75 -1.98
C LEU A 175 -9.75 -3.10 -0.71
N ASN A 176 -9.64 -1.78 -0.75
CA ASN A 176 -9.18 -0.97 0.38
C ASN A 176 -10.33 -0.71 1.36
N GLY A 177 -10.00 -0.51 2.64
CA GLY A 177 -10.98 -0.21 3.67
C GLY A 177 -10.52 0.89 4.62
N PRO A 178 -11.42 1.75 5.11
CA PRO A 178 -11.09 2.77 6.10
C PRO A 178 -10.84 2.16 7.48
N VAL A 179 -9.84 2.69 8.17
CA VAL A 179 -9.51 2.34 9.56
C VAL A 179 -9.57 3.60 10.41
N ASN A 180 -10.32 3.54 11.49
CA ASN A 180 -10.54 4.66 12.41
C ASN A 180 -10.73 4.17 13.86
N ALA A 181 -11.14 5.06 14.76
CA ALA A 181 -11.35 4.75 16.17
C ALA A 181 -12.36 3.62 16.43
N ASP A 182 -13.30 3.37 15.50
CA ASP A 182 -14.37 2.38 15.69
C ASP A 182 -13.90 0.95 15.37
N ASN A 183 -12.91 0.81 14.47
CA ASN A 183 -12.53 -0.49 13.92
C ASN A 183 -11.04 -0.85 14.00
N TRP A 184 -10.17 0.04 14.51
CA TRP A 184 -8.73 -0.18 14.56
C TRP A 184 -8.31 -1.49 15.24
N LYS A 185 -9.08 -1.95 16.23
CA LYS A 185 -8.81 -3.22 16.94
C LYS A 185 -8.82 -4.44 16.01
N ASN A 186 -9.55 -4.36 14.91
CA ASN A 186 -9.59 -5.42 13.92
C ASN A 186 -8.29 -5.51 13.11
N TYR A 187 -7.47 -4.45 13.15
CA TYR A 187 -6.21 -4.35 12.41
C TYR A 187 -4.97 -4.53 13.30
N THR A 188 -5.15 -4.71 14.61
CA THR A 188 -4.03 -5.04 15.49
C THR A 188 -3.47 -6.40 15.10
N ALA A 189 -2.14 -6.54 15.14
CA ALA A 189 -1.43 -7.75 14.76
C ALA A 189 -1.91 -8.95 15.56
N GLY A 190 -2.99 -9.54 15.09
CA GLY A 190 -3.54 -10.81 15.55
C GLY A 190 -2.95 -11.95 14.75
N THR A 191 -3.25 -13.15 15.14
CA THR A 191 -2.94 -14.34 14.37
C THR A 191 -3.61 -14.26 13.00
N ARG A 192 -2.81 -14.34 11.93
CA ARG A 192 -3.30 -14.53 10.57
C ARG A 192 -3.98 -15.89 10.46
N ASP A 193 -5.24 -15.98 10.85
CA ASP A 193 -6.07 -17.14 10.55
C ASP A 193 -6.76 -16.91 9.22
N SER A 194 -6.15 -17.40 8.17
CA SER A 194 -6.65 -17.20 6.80
C SER A 194 -7.80 -18.15 6.44
N GLY A 195 -8.05 -19.19 7.24
CA GLY A 195 -8.91 -20.29 6.81
C GLY A 195 -8.38 -21.07 5.59
N ILE A 196 -7.22 -20.68 5.05
CA ILE A 196 -6.56 -21.37 3.93
C ILE A 196 -5.95 -22.67 4.45
N LYS A 197 -6.42 -23.80 3.90
CA LYS A 197 -5.85 -25.11 4.24
C LYS A 197 -4.49 -25.28 3.58
N GLN A 198 -3.56 -25.90 4.32
CA GLN A 198 -2.24 -26.26 3.81
C GLN A 198 -2.37 -27.07 2.51
N SER A 199 -1.73 -26.60 1.45
CA SER A 199 -1.69 -27.33 0.18
C SER A 199 -0.92 -28.66 0.33
N THR A 200 -1.48 -29.74 -0.21
CA THR A 200 -0.82 -31.04 -0.34
C THR A 200 -0.19 -31.24 -1.72
N ALA A 201 -0.34 -30.29 -2.64
CA ALA A 201 0.25 -30.34 -3.96
C ALA A 201 1.79 -30.20 -3.91
N PRO A 202 2.51 -30.67 -4.93
CA PRO A 202 3.96 -30.49 -5.00
C PRO A 202 4.35 -29.02 -4.85
N LYS A 203 5.41 -28.76 -4.07
CA LYS A 203 5.92 -27.42 -3.88
C LYS A 203 6.43 -26.84 -5.20
N LYS A 204 6.19 -25.56 -5.39
CA LYS A 204 6.66 -24.77 -6.54
C LYS A 204 7.60 -23.68 -6.07
N LYS A 205 8.72 -23.51 -6.77
CA LYS A 205 9.71 -22.48 -6.48
C LYS A 205 9.37 -21.20 -7.20
N VAL A 206 9.17 -20.12 -6.45
CA VAL A 206 8.84 -18.81 -6.98
C VAL A 206 9.88 -17.79 -6.54
N LEU A 207 10.41 -17.01 -7.49
CA LEU A 207 11.19 -15.83 -7.20
C LEU A 207 10.28 -14.60 -7.24
N LEU A 208 10.33 -13.79 -6.18
CA LEU A 208 9.57 -12.54 -6.07
C LEU A 208 10.52 -11.38 -5.83
N THR A 209 10.31 -10.28 -6.55
CA THR A 209 11.04 -9.04 -6.29
C THR A 209 10.26 -8.11 -5.37
N ILE A 210 10.96 -7.40 -4.48
CA ILE A 210 10.46 -6.24 -3.74
C ILE A 210 11.41 -5.09 -4.05
N TYR A 211 10.93 -4.04 -4.70
CA TYR A 211 11.77 -2.98 -5.23
C TYR A 211 12.47 -2.15 -4.15
N ASN A 212 11.88 -2.02 -2.97
CA ASN A 212 12.41 -1.20 -1.89
C ASN A 212 12.31 -1.90 -0.52
N ALA A 213 13.43 -2.41 -0.03
CA ALA A 213 13.52 -3.05 1.28
C ALA A 213 13.34 -2.06 2.45
N ALA A 214 13.54 -0.76 2.22
CA ALA A 214 13.39 0.30 3.23
C ALA A 214 11.96 0.88 3.28
N ASP A 215 11.09 0.51 2.34
CA ASP A 215 9.68 0.90 2.37
C ASP A 215 8.95 0.18 3.51
N ASN A 216 8.31 0.95 4.41
CA ASN A 216 7.69 0.40 5.61
C ASN A 216 6.53 -0.55 5.28
N PHE A 217 5.69 -0.22 4.30
CA PHE A 217 4.58 -1.10 3.90
C PHE A 217 5.10 -2.42 3.30
N LEU A 218 6.09 -2.35 2.41
CA LEU A 218 6.64 -3.54 1.77
C LEU A 218 7.36 -4.45 2.77
N SER A 219 8.19 -3.89 3.66
CA SER A 219 9.03 -4.67 4.58
C SER A 219 8.28 -5.16 5.81
N SER A 220 7.42 -4.34 6.42
CA SER A 220 6.75 -4.67 7.68
C SER A 220 5.35 -5.27 7.51
N SER A 221 4.73 -5.14 6.35
CA SER A 221 3.38 -5.61 6.10
C SER A 221 3.30 -6.63 4.96
N TYR A 222 3.72 -6.27 3.74
CA TYR A 222 3.54 -7.10 2.56
C TYR A 222 4.44 -8.34 2.53
N LEU A 223 5.74 -8.19 2.84
CA LEU A 223 6.66 -9.32 2.90
C LEU A 223 6.28 -10.35 3.98
N PRO A 224 5.95 -9.96 5.22
CA PRO A 224 5.46 -10.91 6.22
C PRO A 224 4.17 -11.64 5.80
N ALA A 225 3.27 -10.97 5.09
CA ALA A 225 2.07 -11.60 4.55
C ALA A 225 2.41 -12.64 3.47
N LEU A 226 3.30 -12.32 2.54
CA LEU A 226 3.78 -13.27 1.52
C LEU A 226 4.44 -14.50 2.16
N GLN A 227 5.29 -14.29 3.15
CA GLN A 227 5.97 -15.36 3.88
C GLN A 227 5.01 -16.27 4.65
N TYR A 228 3.90 -15.72 5.13
CA TYR A 228 2.84 -16.49 5.78
C TYR A 228 2.03 -17.32 4.78
N TYR A 229 1.59 -16.74 3.67
CA TYR A 229 0.70 -17.42 2.71
C TYR A 229 1.41 -18.38 1.77
N ALA A 230 2.66 -18.11 1.41
CA ALA A 230 3.39 -18.93 0.44
C ALA A 230 3.46 -20.43 0.83
N PRO A 231 3.89 -20.82 2.03
CA PRO A 231 3.93 -22.22 2.42
C PRO A 231 2.54 -22.85 2.46
N LEU A 232 1.49 -22.11 2.85
CA LEU A 232 0.11 -22.61 2.86
C LEU A 232 -0.35 -22.99 1.44
N MET A 233 0.10 -22.26 0.42
CA MET A 233 -0.23 -22.51 -0.99
C MET A 233 0.75 -23.46 -1.69
N GLY A 234 1.67 -24.07 -0.96
CA GLY A 234 2.68 -24.98 -1.53
C GLY A 234 3.71 -24.24 -2.39
N ILE A 235 4.04 -23.00 -2.01
CA ILE A 235 5.04 -22.16 -2.68
C ILE A 235 6.28 -22.04 -1.80
N GLU A 236 7.45 -22.35 -2.37
CA GLU A 236 8.76 -22.04 -1.83
C GLU A 236 9.19 -20.70 -2.39
N LEU A 237 9.08 -19.65 -1.57
CA LEU A 237 9.28 -18.27 -1.99
C LEU A 237 10.72 -17.83 -1.75
N THR A 238 11.40 -17.38 -2.81
CA THR A 238 12.66 -16.65 -2.73
C THR A 238 12.40 -15.18 -3.02
N VAL A 239 12.80 -14.30 -2.11
CA VAL A 239 12.59 -12.85 -2.25
C VAL A 239 13.90 -12.15 -2.61
N VAL A 240 13.89 -11.40 -3.69
CA VAL A 240 14.95 -10.46 -4.09
C VAL A 240 14.52 -9.06 -3.68
N GLN A 241 15.35 -8.39 -2.89
CA GLN A 241 15.07 -7.05 -2.39
C GLN A 241 15.96 -6.03 -3.10
N GLY A 242 15.35 -5.02 -3.70
CA GLY A 242 16.02 -3.89 -4.32
C GLY A 242 16.37 -2.78 -3.32
N ASP A 243 17.14 -1.82 -3.77
CA ASP A 243 17.58 -0.68 -2.98
C ASP A 243 16.87 0.60 -3.47
N GLY A 244 15.87 1.04 -2.72
CA GLY A 244 15.07 2.20 -3.06
C GLY A 244 14.25 2.02 -4.34
N GLN A 245 13.83 3.13 -4.94
CA GLN A 245 13.07 3.11 -6.20
C GLN A 245 14.00 2.98 -7.42
N ASN A 246 14.94 2.05 -7.37
CA ASN A 246 15.91 1.79 -8.40
C ASN A 246 15.68 0.41 -9.03
N GLU A 247 15.11 0.40 -10.22
CA GLU A 247 14.81 -0.84 -10.96
C GLU A 247 16.07 -1.69 -11.21
N ALA A 248 17.19 -1.07 -11.51
CA ALA A 248 18.45 -1.76 -11.78
C ALA A 248 18.89 -2.60 -10.56
N SER A 249 18.65 -2.14 -9.33
CA SER A 249 19.03 -2.88 -8.13
C SER A 249 18.27 -4.21 -7.97
N CYS A 250 17.05 -4.30 -8.46
CA CYS A 250 16.30 -5.54 -8.54
C CYS A 250 16.77 -6.41 -9.70
N LEU A 251 16.94 -5.81 -10.89
CA LEU A 251 17.36 -6.51 -12.10
C LEU A 251 18.74 -7.15 -11.96
N ASP A 252 19.69 -6.52 -11.28
CA ASP A 252 21.03 -7.06 -11.04
C ASP A 252 21.00 -8.29 -10.13
N LYS A 253 20.06 -8.33 -9.18
CA LYS A 253 19.85 -9.47 -8.27
C LYS A 253 18.98 -10.57 -8.88
N PHE A 254 18.39 -10.33 -10.05
CA PHE A 254 17.51 -11.26 -10.76
C PHE A 254 18.35 -12.26 -11.57
N THR A 255 18.91 -13.24 -10.84
CA THR A 255 19.90 -14.22 -11.35
C THR A 255 19.45 -15.65 -11.04
N ASN A 256 20.15 -16.64 -11.64
CA ASN A 256 19.87 -18.08 -11.45
C ASN A 256 18.41 -18.47 -11.77
N LEU A 257 17.88 -17.91 -12.82
CA LEU A 257 16.45 -17.95 -13.15
C LEU A 257 15.94 -19.37 -13.43
N ASN A 258 16.80 -20.27 -13.98
CA ASN A 258 16.45 -21.66 -14.28
C ASN A 258 16.05 -22.50 -13.04
N ASN A 259 16.23 -21.97 -11.82
CA ASN A 259 15.93 -22.67 -10.60
C ASN A 259 14.49 -22.45 -10.10
N PHE A 260 13.68 -21.65 -10.82
CA PHE A 260 12.35 -21.26 -10.41
C PHE A 260 11.29 -21.71 -11.41
N ASP A 261 10.13 -22.08 -10.89
CA ASP A 261 8.96 -22.46 -11.69
C ASP A 261 8.16 -21.24 -12.17
N ALA A 262 8.25 -20.11 -11.44
CA ALA A 262 7.57 -18.86 -11.78
C ALA A 262 8.24 -17.63 -11.13
N TYR A 263 7.85 -16.46 -11.61
CA TYR A 263 8.36 -15.17 -11.18
C TYR A 263 7.22 -14.21 -10.85
N ALA A 264 7.33 -13.50 -9.73
CA ALA A 264 6.46 -12.40 -9.37
C ALA A 264 7.28 -11.12 -9.27
N ILE A 265 6.92 -10.10 -10.03
CA ILE A 265 7.73 -8.91 -10.15
C ILE A 265 6.97 -7.70 -9.61
N ASN A 266 7.47 -7.15 -8.51
CA ASN A 266 7.04 -5.89 -7.96
C ASN A 266 7.87 -4.77 -8.62
N MET A 267 7.34 -4.18 -9.68
CA MET A 267 8.06 -3.19 -10.49
C MET A 267 8.00 -1.80 -9.87
N VAL A 268 9.08 -1.04 -10.01
CA VAL A 268 9.13 0.39 -9.69
C VAL A 268 8.33 1.18 -10.73
N LYS A 269 8.53 0.85 -12.00
CA LYS A 269 7.89 1.54 -13.14
C LYS A 269 7.27 0.52 -14.08
N THR A 270 6.06 0.80 -14.55
CA THR A 270 5.35 -0.09 -15.47
C THR A 270 6.08 -0.30 -16.81
N ASN A 271 6.89 0.66 -17.23
CA ASN A 271 7.68 0.56 -18.46
C ASN A 271 8.95 -0.28 -18.31
N SER A 272 9.27 -0.77 -17.11
CA SER A 272 10.42 -1.67 -16.88
C SER A 272 10.08 -3.14 -17.13
N ALA A 273 8.82 -3.47 -17.42
CA ALA A 273 8.43 -4.85 -17.71
C ALA A 273 9.26 -5.52 -18.82
N PRO A 274 9.60 -4.85 -19.96
CA PRO A 274 10.46 -5.44 -20.98
C PRO A 274 11.83 -5.87 -20.46
N ASP A 275 12.45 -5.11 -19.57
CA ASP A 275 13.79 -5.39 -19.03
C ASP A 275 13.79 -6.70 -18.21
N TYR A 276 12.72 -6.94 -17.42
CA TYR A 276 12.54 -8.21 -16.72
C TYR A 276 12.25 -9.36 -17.69
N LEU A 277 11.37 -9.14 -18.67
CA LEU A 277 11.02 -10.16 -19.65
C LEU A 277 12.23 -10.55 -20.52
N ASP A 278 13.11 -9.62 -20.86
CA ASP A 278 14.33 -9.90 -21.62
C ASP A 278 15.31 -10.76 -20.81
N LYS A 279 15.39 -10.57 -19.49
CA LYS A 279 16.16 -11.49 -18.62
C LYS A 279 15.57 -12.90 -18.50
N LEU A 280 14.26 -13.04 -18.72
CA LEU A 280 13.55 -14.33 -18.69
C LEU A 280 13.53 -15.04 -20.04
N LYS A 281 13.93 -14.37 -21.12
CA LYS A 281 14.11 -15.02 -22.43
C LYS A 281 15.36 -15.86 -22.42
N TYR A 282 15.25 -17.09 -22.88
CA TYR A 282 16.32 -18.07 -23.01
C TYR A 282 16.96 -18.02 -24.38
#